data_6fa2d65f55883a2a9b7fb30480d3d4ed
#
_entry.id   6fa2d65f55883a2a9b7fb30480d3d4ed
#
_cell.length_a   1.000
_cell.length_b   1.000
_cell.length_c   1.000
_cell.angle_alpha   90.00
_cell.angle_beta   90.00
_cell.angle_gamma   90.00
#
_symmetry.space_group_name_H-M   'P 1'
#
loop_
_entity.id
_entity.type
_entity.pdbx_description
1 polymer ?
#
loop_
_entity_poly.entity_id
_entity_poly.type
_entity_poly.pdbx_seq_one_letter_code
_entity_poly.pdbx_strand_id
1 'polypeptide(L)'
;MAQLPARHVPLIGSLFGWLKRPPPSLDALAWRDMRRSVRLLHTLSAEDEARLQSLSAAFLHEKTITPLAGLALDDAQRMQLAALCCLPLLGCGAGGLRGWSQLLVYPEAFRVQRSHVDAAGVLHEYDDELIGESWDAGPLILSWADVQADLADPFEGYCVAIHEMAHKLDALDGAIDGTPPLPRAWQREWAADFQSQYDAFCEQVD
;
A
#
# COMPACT_ATOMS: atom_id res chain seq x y z
N MET A 1 -2.45 22.17 14.64
CA MET A 1 -2.73 21.17 13.61
C MET A 1 -3.50 21.84 12.49
N ALA A 2 -2.83 22.21 11.42
CA ALA A 2 -3.47 22.78 10.23
C ALA A 2 -3.99 21.62 9.37
N GLN A 3 -5.31 21.52 9.19
CA GLN A 3 -5.91 20.61 8.22
C GLN A 3 -5.55 21.12 6.81
N LEU A 4 -4.66 20.40 6.13
CA LEU A 4 -4.45 20.60 4.71
C LEU A 4 -5.73 20.20 3.96
N PRO A 5 -6.23 21.03 3.03
CA PRO A 5 -7.39 20.66 2.22
C PRO A 5 -7.01 19.45 1.35
N ALA A 6 -7.77 18.37 1.47
CA ALA A 6 -7.64 17.19 0.60
C ALA A 6 -7.88 17.61 -0.86
N ARG A 7 -6.81 17.89 -1.60
CA ARG A 7 -6.87 18.12 -3.04
C ARG A 7 -6.77 16.78 -3.74
N HIS A 8 -7.88 16.34 -4.30
CA HIS A 8 -7.94 15.13 -5.10
C HIS A 8 -7.12 15.28 -6.37
N VAL A 9 -6.08 14.48 -6.53
CA VAL A 9 -5.36 14.31 -7.78
C VAL A 9 -6.07 13.23 -8.59
N PRO A 10 -6.82 13.54 -9.64
CA PRO A 10 -7.26 12.50 -10.55
C PRO A 10 -6.03 12.06 -11.36
N LEU A 11 -5.44 10.92 -11.03
CA LEU A 11 -4.61 10.21 -11.99
C LEU A 11 -5.47 10.04 -13.25
N ILE A 12 -5.01 10.56 -14.38
CA ILE A 12 -5.73 10.59 -15.65
C ILE A 12 -6.21 9.19 -15.98
N GLY A 13 -7.42 8.88 -15.54
CA GLY A 13 -8.08 7.63 -15.84
C GLY A 13 -8.33 7.57 -17.33
N SER A 14 -7.80 6.54 -17.99
CA SER A 14 -8.13 6.20 -19.36
C SER A 14 -9.65 6.27 -19.55
N LEU A 15 -10.10 7.04 -20.53
CA LEU A 15 -11.49 7.17 -20.98
C LEU A 15 -12.17 5.81 -21.33
N PHE A 16 -11.43 4.70 -21.35
CA PHE A 16 -11.90 3.35 -21.63
C PHE A 16 -12.15 2.46 -20.38
N GLY A 17 -11.98 3.00 -19.17
CA GLY A 17 -12.32 2.29 -17.92
C GLY A 17 -13.82 2.05 -17.69
N TRP A 18 -14.68 2.60 -18.53
CA TRP A 18 -16.16 2.56 -18.41
C TRP A 18 -16.80 1.21 -18.70
N LEU A 19 -16.08 0.28 -19.31
CA LEU A 19 -16.64 -1.03 -19.72
C LEU A 19 -16.35 -2.17 -18.72
N LYS A 20 -15.59 -1.94 -17.67
CA LYS A 20 -15.43 -2.93 -16.60
C LYS A 20 -16.61 -2.82 -15.64
N ARG A 21 -17.28 -3.95 -15.42
CA ARG A 21 -18.30 -4.10 -14.39
C ARG A 21 -17.76 -3.52 -13.07
N PRO A 22 -18.51 -2.65 -12.36
CA PRO A 22 -18.05 -2.15 -11.08
C PRO A 22 -17.75 -3.34 -10.15
N PRO A 23 -16.73 -3.22 -9.29
CA PRO A 23 -16.43 -4.28 -8.32
C PRO A 23 -17.66 -4.54 -7.47
N PRO A 24 -17.89 -5.78 -7.02
CA PRO A 24 -18.97 -6.08 -6.11
C PRO A 24 -18.80 -5.24 -4.83
N SER A 25 -19.90 -4.71 -4.29
CA SER A 25 -19.85 -3.99 -3.02
C SER A 25 -19.49 -4.95 -1.89
N LEU A 26 -18.65 -4.49 -0.97
CA LEU A 26 -18.38 -5.22 0.26
C LEU A 26 -19.64 -5.22 1.15
N ASP A 27 -19.83 -6.31 1.90
CA ASP A 27 -20.87 -6.37 2.90
C ASP A 27 -20.67 -5.27 3.96
N ALA A 28 -21.68 -4.46 4.17
CA ALA A 28 -21.59 -3.26 5.02
C ALA A 28 -21.37 -3.61 6.51
N LEU A 29 -21.89 -4.76 6.97
CA LEU A 29 -21.69 -5.19 8.35
C LEU A 29 -20.27 -5.71 8.54
N ALA A 30 -19.80 -6.57 7.63
CA ALA A 30 -18.43 -7.08 7.65
C ALA A 30 -17.41 -5.95 7.55
N TRP A 31 -17.62 -4.95 6.67
CA TRP A 31 -16.77 -3.77 6.59
C TRP A 31 -16.71 -2.99 7.90
N ARG A 32 -17.88 -2.71 8.50
CA ARG A 32 -17.96 -1.98 9.76
C ARG A 32 -17.26 -2.72 10.90
N ASP A 33 -17.40 -4.05 10.97
CA ASP A 33 -16.81 -4.85 12.03
C ASP A 33 -15.28 -4.96 11.84
N MET A 34 -14.79 -5.15 10.62
CA MET A 34 -13.37 -5.07 10.28
C MET A 34 -12.80 -3.68 10.63
N ARG A 35 -13.44 -2.59 10.21
CA ARG A 35 -12.99 -1.23 10.50
C ARG A 35 -12.82 -0.96 12.00
N ARG A 36 -13.70 -1.52 12.84
CA ARG A 36 -13.57 -1.39 14.30
C ARG A 36 -12.31 -2.03 14.87
N SER A 37 -11.83 -3.10 14.25
CA SER A 37 -10.61 -3.79 14.66
C SER A 37 -9.33 -3.10 14.16
N VAL A 38 -9.42 -2.19 13.17
CA VAL A 38 -8.27 -1.49 12.59
C VAL A 38 -8.25 -0.03 13.06
N ARG A 39 -7.55 0.22 14.16
CA ARG A 39 -7.50 1.55 14.82
C ARG A 39 -7.04 2.67 13.88
N LEU A 40 -6.11 2.37 12.96
CA LEU A 40 -5.61 3.32 11.97
C LEU A 40 -6.73 3.94 11.13
N LEU A 41 -7.79 3.19 10.84
CA LEU A 41 -8.93 3.65 10.04
C LEU A 41 -9.89 4.58 10.82
N HIS A 42 -9.75 4.69 12.14
CA HIS A 42 -10.66 5.50 12.96
C HIS A 42 -10.48 7.01 12.74
N THR A 43 -9.35 7.43 12.18
CA THR A 43 -9.04 8.84 11.90
C THR A 43 -9.61 9.33 10.57
N LEU A 44 -10.15 8.44 9.75
CA LEU A 44 -10.68 8.78 8.43
C LEU A 44 -12.00 9.56 8.52
N SER A 45 -12.16 10.52 7.62
CA SER A 45 -13.45 11.17 7.37
C SER A 45 -14.45 10.15 6.79
N ALA A 46 -15.75 10.44 6.88
CA ALA A 46 -16.78 9.58 6.28
C ALA A 46 -16.62 9.46 4.74
N GLU A 47 -16.12 10.51 4.09
CA GLU A 47 -15.85 10.51 2.64
C GLU A 47 -14.67 9.59 2.31
N ASP A 48 -13.56 9.70 3.05
CA ASP A 48 -12.39 8.86 2.84
C ASP A 48 -12.67 7.40 3.19
N GLU A 49 -13.47 7.14 4.22
CA GLU A 49 -13.93 5.79 4.55
C GLU A 49 -14.72 5.17 3.40
N ALA A 50 -15.70 5.89 2.83
CA ALA A 50 -16.47 5.39 1.69
C ALA A 50 -15.58 5.15 0.45
N ARG A 51 -14.59 6.01 0.24
CA ARG A 51 -13.60 5.86 -0.82
C ARG A 51 -12.71 4.65 -0.59
N LEU A 52 -12.20 4.47 0.64
CA LEU A 52 -11.40 3.32 1.01
C LEU A 52 -12.17 2.01 0.85
N GLN A 53 -13.43 1.96 1.26
CA GLN A 53 -14.29 0.80 1.05
C GLN A 53 -14.41 0.43 -0.43
N SER A 54 -14.59 1.43 -1.30
CA SER A 54 -14.67 1.21 -2.74
C SER A 54 -13.34 0.73 -3.34
N LEU A 55 -12.21 1.28 -2.89
CA LEU A 55 -10.87 0.84 -3.30
C LEU A 55 -10.57 -0.58 -2.82
N SER A 56 -10.93 -0.91 -1.59
CA SER A 56 -10.77 -2.25 -1.02
C SER A 56 -11.62 -3.29 -1.76
N ALA A 57 -12.83 -2.92 -2.18
CA ALA A 57 -13.67 -3.77 -3.03
C ALA A 57 -13.01 -4.02 -4.40
N ALA A 58 -12.45 -2.99 -5.01
CA ALA A 58 -11.70 -3.11 -6.26
C ALA A 58 -10.46 -3.99 -6.08
N PHE A 59 -9.71 -3.79 -5.00
CA PHE A 59 -8.55 -4.59 -4.65
C PHE A 59 -8.90 -6.09 -4.55
N LEU A 60 -9.90 -6.44 -3.74
CA LEU A 60 -10.35 -7.82 -3.55
C LEU A 60 -10.92 -8.46 -4.83
N HIS A 61 -11.42 -7.65 -5.75
CA HIS A 61 -11.90 -8.12 -7.04
C HIS A 61 -10.77 -8.34 -8.06
N GLU A 62 -9.75 -7.47 -8.05
CA GLU A 62 -8.68 -7.46 -9.06
C GLU A 62 -7.43 -8.24 -8.63
N LYS A 63 -7.19 -8.39 -7.32
CA LYS A 63 -5.99 -9.02 -6.76
C LYS A 63 -6.28 -10.41 -6.20
N THR A 64 -5.36 -11.31 -6.45
CA THR A 64 -5.38 -12.63 -5.81
C THR A 64 -4.53 -12.57 -4.53
N ILE A 65 -5.17 -12.73 -3.37
CA ILE A 65 -4.45 -12.87 -2.09
C ILE A 65 -4.14 -14.35 -1.89
N THR A 66 -2.87 -14.70 -1.88
CA THR A 66 -2.39 -16.07 -1.74
C THR A 66 -1.63 -16.22 -0.42
N PRO A 67 -2.23 -16.82 0.61
CA PRO A 67 -1.51 -17.20 1.82
C PRO A 67 -0.57 -18.36 1.49
N LEU A 68 0.64 -18.33 2.05
CA LEU A 68 1.72 -19.28 1.81
C LEU A 68 2.08 -20.03 3.10
N ALA A 69 2.90 -21.06 2.97
CA ALA A 69 3.47 -21.82 4.09
C ALA A 69 2.42 -22.28 5.13
N GLY A 70 1.22 -22.68 4.68
CA GLY A 70 0.16 -23.16 5.54
C GLY A 70 -0.65 -22.08 6.28
N LEU A 71 -0.39 -20.79 6.01
CA LEU A 71 -1.20 -19.71 6.53
C LEU A 71 -2.64 -19.83 5.97
N ALA A 72 -3.63 -19.62 6.83
CA ALA A 72 -5.02 -19.47 6.45
C ALA A 72 -5.47 -18.04 6.80
N LEU A 73 -6.13 -17.38 5.86
CA LEU A 73 -6.70 -16.04 6.03
C LEU A 73 -8.21 -16.11 5.84
N ASP A 74 -8.97 -15.64 6.81
CA ASP A 74 -10.41 -15.46 6.70
C ASP A 74 -10.77 -14.20 5.89
N ASP A 75 -12.07 -14.01 5.64
CA ASP A 75 -12.55 -12.88 4.84
C ASP A 75 -12.31 -11.52 5.52
N ALA A 76 -12.36 -11.46 6.85
CA ALA A 76 -12.08 -10.23 7.61
C ALA A 76 -10.60 -9.85 7.50
N GLN A 77 -9.69 -10.82 7.61
CA GLN A 77 -8.25 -10.63 7.46
C GLN A 77 -7.88 -10.21 6.02
N ARG A 78 -8.53 -10.80 5.01
CA ARG A 78 -8.36 -10.38 3.61
C ARG A 78 -8.84 -8.94 3.40
N MET A 79 -9.93 -8.56 4.05
CA MET A 79 -10.46 -7.20 4.00
C MET A 79 -9.54 -6.20 4.72
N GLN A 80 -8.92 -6.59 5.86
CA GLN A 80 -7.90 -5.79 6.55
C GLN A 80 -6.71 -5.51 5.63
N LEU A 81 -6.16 -6.55 4.99
CA LEU A 81 -5.06 -6.41 4.03
C LEU A 81 -5.43 -5.46 2.90
N ALA A 82 -6.60 -5.64 2.29
CA ALA A 82 -7.07 -4.77 1.22
C ALA A 82 -7.21 -3.31 1.69
N ALA A 83 -7.74 -3.08 2.89
CA ALA A 83 -7.89 -1.73 3.44
C ALA A 83 -6.54 -1.07 3.69
N LEU A 84 -5.58 -1.77 4.32
CA LEU A 84 -4.24 -1.23 4.57
C LEU A 84 -3.49 -0.93 3.26
N CYS A 85 -3.51 -1.85 2.29
CA CYS A 85 -2.90 -1.63 0.98
C CYS A 85 -3.57 -0.49 0.20
N CYS A 86 -4.84 -0.20 0.44
CA CYS A 86 -5.56 0.86 -0.25
C CYS A 86 -5.46 2.24 0.41
N LEU A 87 -4.97 2.36 1.65
CA LEU A 87 -4.79 3.65 2.31
C LEU A 87 -3.97 4.65 1.48
N PRO A 88 -2.79 4.30 0.93
CA PRO A 88 -2.01 5.22 0.10
C PRO A 88 -2.74 5.64 -1.18
N LEU A 89 -3.75 4.87 -1.61
CA LEU A 89 -4.52 5.14 -2.82
C LEU A 89 -5.63 6.18 -2.63
N LEU A 90 -5.92 6.63 -1.42
CA LEU A 90 -7.00 7.59 -1.15
C LEU A 90 -6.86 8.87 -1.97
N GLY A 91 -5.64 9.38 -2.13
CA GLY A 91 -5.33 10.53 -2.98
C GLY A 91 -5.18 10.21 -4.46
N CYS A 92 -4.73 8.99 -4.80
CA CYS A 92 -4.35 8.58 -6.16
C CYS A 92 -5.46 7.82 -6.91
N GLY A 93 -6.41 7.24 -6.17
CA GLY A 93 -7.50 6.42 -6.74
C GLY A 93 -7.05 5.04 -7.22
N ALA A 94 -7.98 4.28 -7.79
CA ALA A 94 -7.77 2.89 -8.22
C ALA A 94 -6.68 2.70 -9.31
N GLY A 95 -6.18 3.79 -9.90
CA GLY A 95 -5.05 3.75 -10.83
C GLY A 95 -3.79 3.10 -10.23
N GLY A 96 -3.59 3.21 -8.92
CA GLY A 96 -2.49 2.59 -8.19
C GLY A 96 -2.56 1.06 -8.09
N LEU A 97 -3.67 0.46 -8.45
CA LEU A 97 -3.81 -1.00 -8.51
C LEU A 97 -3.31 -1.62 -9.83
N ARG A 98 -2.86 -0.83 -10.79
CA ARG A 98 -2.42 -1.34 -12.10
C ARG A 98 -1.01 -1.94 -12.03
N GLY A 99 -0.69 -2.80 -13.00
CA GLY A 99 0.66 -3.32 -13.23
C GLY A 99 0.99 -4.62 -12.48
N TRP A 100 0.21 -5.01 -11.50
CA TRP A 100 0.41 -6.23 -10.72
C TRP A 100 -0.92 -6.90 -10.36
N SER A 101 -0.90 -8.18 -9.95
CA SER A 101 -2.13 -8.97 -9.75
C SER A 101 -2.14 -9.81 -8.48
N GLN A 102 -1.00 -10.00 -7.81
CA GLN A 102 -0.88 -10.93 -6.69
C GLN A 102 -0.37 -10.25 -5.43
N LEU A 103 -1.01 -10.58 -4.29
CA LEU A 103 -0.51 -10.36 -2.95
C LEU A 103 -0.17 -11.73 -2.34
N LEU A 104 1.10 -11.97 -2.07
CA LEU A 104 1.58 -13.16 -1.36
C LEU A 104 1.71 -12.84 0.13
N VAL A 105 1.21 -13.71 0.98
CA VAL A 105 1.24 -13.48 2.43
C VAL A 105 1.89 -14.68 3.11
N TYR A 106 3.05 -14.46 3.71
CA TYR A 106 3.75 -15.43 4.55
C TYR A 106 3.28 -15.33 6.01
N PRO A 107 3.34 -16.41 6.82
CA PRO A 107 2.96 -16.35 8.23
C PRO A 107 3.86 -15.42 9.05
N GLU A 108 5.16 -15.40 8.75
CA GLU A 108 6.22 -14.66 9.46
C GLU A 108 7.17 -14.01 8.45
N ALA A 109 8.12 -13.21 8.93
CA ALA A 109 9.19 -12.65 8.11
C ALA A 109 9.88 -13.78 7.32
N PHE A 110 10.20 -13.51 6.08
CA PHE A 110 10.76 -14.50 5.17
C PHE A 110 12.19 -14.13 4.79
N ARG A 111 13.01 -15.14 4.56
CA ARG A 111 14.38 -14.94 4.09
C ARG A 111 14.44 -15.12 2.59
N VAL A 112 15.02 -14.15 1.92
CA VAL A 112 15.32 -14.21 0.49
C VAL A 112 16.81 -14.30 0.32
N GLN A 113 17.24 -15.35 -0.38
CA GLN A 113 18.63 -15.45 -0.81
C GLN A 113 18.84 -14.47 -1.96
N ARG A 114 19.62 -13.42 -1.70
CA ARG A 114 20.00 -12.45 -2.72
C ARG A 114 21.42 -12.72 -3.20
N SER A 115 21.63 -12.57 -4.50
CA SER A 115 22.95 -12.59 -5.09
C SER A 115 23.18 -11.27 -5.82
N HIS A 116 24.32 -10.66 -5.56
CA HIS A 116 24.77 -9.46 -6.24
C HIS A 116 26.18 -9.67 -6.76
N VAL A 117 26.40 -9.32 -8.02
CA VAL A 117 27.74 -9.30 -8.61
C VAL A 117 28.27 -7.87 -8.52
N ASP A 118 29.36 -7.67 -7.79
CA ASP A 118 29.98 -6.35 -7.66
C ASP A 118 30.71 -5.91 -8.93
N ALA A 119 31.22 -4.70 -8.95
CA ALA A 119 31.96 -4.14 -10.09
C ALA A 119 33.25 -4.89 -10.41
N ALA A 120 33.77 -5.72 -9.49
CA ALA A 120 34.91 -6.58 -9.68
C ALA A 120 34.55 -7.99 -10.18
N GLY A 121 33.25 -8.26 -10.38
CA GLY A 121 32.77 -9.56 -10.85
C GLY A 121 32.63 -10.62 -9.75
N VAL A 122 32.70 -10.25 -8.48
CA VAL A 122 32.55 -11.16 -7.35
C VAL A 122 31.07 -11.32 -7.02
N LEU A 123 30.61 -12.59 -6.97
CA LEU A 123 29.26 -12.94 -6.54
C LEU A 123 29.19 -12.88 -5.00
N HIS A 124 28.34 -12.00 -4.51
CA HIS A 124 27.99 -11.92 -3.09
C HIS A 124 26.61 -12.58 -2.91
N GLU A 125 26.55 -13.61 -2.09
CA GLU A 125 25.29 -14.25 -1.66
C GLU A 125 25.06 -13.89 -0.19
N TYR A 126 23.88 -13.39 0.12
CA TYR A 126 23.49 -13.08 1.49
C TYR A 126 21.99 -13.36 1.69
N ASP A 127 21.68 -13.80 2.91
CA ASP A 127 20.28 -13.97 3.33
C ASP A 127 19.77 -12.62 3.83
N ASP A 128 18.71 -12.13 3.21
CA ASP A 128 18.03 -10.91 3.62
C ASP A 128 16.70 -11.31 4.29
N GLU A 129 16.47 -10.83 5.50
CA GLU A 129 15.25 -11.08 6.24
C GLU A 129 14.27 -9.95 5.90
N LEU A 130 13.21 -10.30 5.18
CA LEU A 130 12.23 -9.35 4.67
C LEU A 130 10.90 -9.50 5.38
N ILE A 131 10.34 -8.38 5.81
CA ILE A 131 8.97 -8.25 6.34
C ILE A 131 7.97 -7.94 5.24
N GLY A 132 8.46 -7.37 4.13
CA GLY A 132 7.72 -7.08 2.91
C GLY A 132 8.65 -6.98 1.71
N GLU A 133 8.14 -7.12 0.52
CA GLU A 133 8.86 -6.92 -0.73
C GLU A 133 7.89 -6.53 -1.85
N SER A 134 8.30 -5.54 -2.63
CA SER A 134 7.56 -5.08 -3.81
C SER A 134 8.47 -5.11 -5.03
N TRP A 135 8.20 -6.01 -5.97
CA TRP A 135 8.88 -6.05 -7.26
C TRP A 135 8.13 -5.21 -8.28
N ASP A 136 8.82 -4.49 -9.16
CA ASP A 136 8.21 -3.55 -10.11
C ASP A 136 6.97 -4.09 -10.82
N ALA A 137 7.08 -5.25 -11.47
CA ALA A 137 5.97 -5.94 -12.13
C ALA A 137 5.56 -7.24 -11.42
N GLY A 138 6.17 -7.58 -10.28
CA GLY A 138 5.95 -8.81 -9.53
C GLY A 138 4.82 -8.70 -8.50
N PRO A 139 4.65 -9.74 -7.66
CA PRO A 139 3.69 -9.71 -6.57
C PRO A 139 4.08 -8.67 -5.51
N LEU A 140 3.11 -8.23 -4.74
CA LEU A 140 3.33 -7.64 -3.42
C LEU A 140 3.50 -8.81 -2.44
N ILE A 141 4.47 -8.73 -1.53
CA ILE A 141 4.73 -9.79 -0.56
C ILE A 141 4.70 -9.18 0.84
N LEU A 142 3.98 -9.82 1.77
CA LEU A 142 3.83 -9.35 3.15
C LEU A 142 4.02 -10.51 4.13
N SER A 143 4.58 -10.20 5.30
CA SER A 143 4.53 -11.04 6.49
C SER A 143 3.24 -10.76 7.26
N TRP A 144 2.47 -11.81 7.57
CA TRP A 144 1.25 -11.65 8.35
C TRP A 144 1.53 -11.28 9.81
N ALA A 145 2.63 -11.78 10.39
CA ALA A 145 3.04 -11.42 11.75
C ALA A 145 3.32 -9.92 11.87
N ASP A 146 4.00 -9.32 10.88
CA ASP A 146 4.29 -7.89 10.87
C ASP A 146 3.03 -7.06 10.64
N VAL A 147 2.14 -7.47 9.74
CA VAL A 147 0.83 -6.84 9.60
C VAL A 147 0.05 -6.86 10.91
N GLN A 148 0.10 -7.97 11.67
CA GLN A 148 -0.57 -8.04 12.97
C GLN A 148 0.09 -7.15 14.02
N ALA A 149 1.42 -7.02 14.01
CA ALA A 149 2.15 -6.10 14.89
C ALA A 149 1.76 -4.65 14.60
N ASP A 150 1.74 -4.24 13.33
CA ASP A 150 1.28 -2.91 12.88
C ASP A 150 -0.17 -2.63 13.30
N LEU A 151 -1.04 -3.63 13.24
CA LEU A 151 -2.44 -3.50 13.69
C LEU A 151 -2.56 -3.35 15.21
N ALA A 152 -1.65 -3.99 15.97
CA ALA A 152 -1.63 -3.93 17.43
C ALA A 152 -1.13 -2.56 17.92
N ASP A 153 -0.10 -2.00 17.28
CA ASP A 153 0.44 -0.66 17.56
C ASP A 153 0.54 0.24 16.31
N PRO A 154 -0.60 0.73 15.82
CA PRO A 154 -0.68 1.44 14.53
C PRO A 154 -0.07 2.85 14.56
N PHE A 155 0.48 3.30 15.68
CA PHE A 155 1.02 4.66 15.83
C PHE A 155 2.53 4.69 16.09
N GLU A 156 3.22 3.56 15.93
CA GLU A 156 4.69 3.50 15.95
C GLU A 156 5.36 4.17 14.73
N GLY A 157 4.57 4.62 13.76
CA GLY A 157 5.07 5.35 12.58
C GLY A 157 5.46 4.44 11.40
N TYR A 158 5.18 3.13 11.49
CA TYR A 158 5.42 2.18 10.40
C TYR A 158 4.19 1.29 10.16
N CYS A 159 3.98 0.91 8.90
CA CYS A 159 2.99 -0.09 8.49
C CYS A 159 3.46 -0.76 7.20
N VAL A 160 3.82 -2.03 7.29
CA VAL A 160 4.41 -2.79 6.18
C VAL A 160 3.55 -2.76 4.92
N ALA A 161 2.24 -2.93 5.05
CA ALA A 161 1.33 -2.92 3.90
C ALA A 161 1.27 -1.56 3.19
N ILE A 162 1.34 -0.45 3.95
CA ILE A 162 1.39 0.91 3.41
C ILE A 162 2.74 1.14 2.73
N HIS A 163 3.84 0.71 3.36
CA HIS A 163 5.19 0.84 2.84
C HIS A 163 5.35 0.16 1.48
N GLU A 164 4.96 -1.11 1.40
CA GLU A 164 5.07 -1.87 0.16
C GLU A 164 4.15 -1.35 -0.96
N MET A 165 2.97 -0.84 -0.59
CA MET A 165 2.11 -0.17 -1.57
C MET A 165 2.66 1.18 -2.04
N ALA A 166 3.42 1.90 -1.19
CA ALA A 166 4.11 3.11 -1.64
C ALA A 166 5.15 2.78 -2.73
N HIS A 167 5.90 1.68 -2.59
CA HIS A 167 6.79 1.19 -3.65
C HIS A 167 6.03 0.85 -4.94
N LYS A 168 4.84 0.22 -4.85
CA LYS A 168 4.00 -0.04 -6.03
C LYS A 168 3.53 1.24 -6.71
N LEU A 169 3.24 2.29 -5.94
CA LEU A 169 2.86 3.59 -6.50
C LEU A 169 4.04 4.27 -7.18
N ASP A 170 5.20 4.25 -6.54
CA ASP A 170 6.43 4.83 -7.08
C ASP A 170 6.81 4.18 -8.42
N ALA A 171 6.77 2.85 -8.50
CA ALA A 171 7.12 2.09 -9.70
C ALA A 171 6.14 2.23 -10.89
N LEU A 172 5.00 2.92 -10.75
CA LEU A 172 3.95 2.95 -11.79
C LEU A 172 4.37 3.62 -13.11
N ASP A 173 5.33 4.51 -13.10
CA ASP A 173 5.88 5.16 -14.31
C ASP A 173 7.25 4.60 -14.72
N GLY A 174 7.75 3.59 -13.98
CA GLY A 174 9.02 2.91 -14.26
C GLY A 174 10.22 3.57 -13.61
N ALA A 175 10.05 4.71 -12.91
CA ALA A 175 11.06 5.31 -12.05
C ALA A 175 10.83 4.85 -10.60
N ILE A 176 11.91 4.63 -9.86
CA ILE A 176 11.85 4.38 -8.41
C ILE A 176 12.63 5.52 -7.77
N ASP A 177 11.98 6.68 -7.64
CA ASP A 177 12.60 7.93 -7.19
C ASP A 177 11.86 8.56 -6.00
N GLY A 178 10.88 7.85 -5.41
CA GLY A 178 10.05 8.30 -4.32
C GLY A 178 8.89 9.20 -4.75
N THR A 179 8.64 9.33 -6.06
CA THR A 179 7.59 10.21 -6.59
C THR A 179 6.59 9.39 -7.40
N PRO A 180 5.35 9.21 -6.94
CA PRO A 180 4.35 8.54 -7.76
C PRO A 180 4.07 9.35 -9.03
N PRO A 181 3.53 8.74 -10.11
CA PRO A 181 3.27 9.43 -11.36
C PRO A 181 2.26 10.57 -11.17
N LEU A 182 2.77 11.78 -11.04
CA LEU A 182 1.99 13.01 -10.83
C LEU A 182 1.98 13.86 -12.11
N PRO A 183 0.90 14.61 -12.36
CA PRO A 183 0.91 15.66 -13.36
C PRO A 183 2.07 16.65 -13.11
N ARG A 184 2.76 17.07 -14.16
CA ARG A 184 3.94 17.99 -14.04
C ARG A 184 3.69 19.23 -13.18
N ALA A 185 2.46 19.75 -13.18
CA ALA A 185 2.08 20.91 -12.38
C ALA A 185 2.13 20.60 -10.86
N TRP A 186 2.01 19.35 -10.46
CA TRP A 186 1.96 18.91 -9.07
C TRP A 186 3.30 18.42 -8.52
N GLN A 187 4.26 18.07 -9.39
CA GLN A 187 5.55 17.52 -8.98
C GLN A 187 6.33 18.47 -8.07
N ARG A 188 6.28 19.79 -8.35
CA ARG A 188 6.97 20.80 -7.51
C ARG A 188 6.30 20.96 -6.14
N GLU A 189 4.96 20.96 -6.13
CA GLU A 189 4.17 21.08 -4.91
C GLU A 189 4.37 19.84 -4.04
N TRP A 190 4.35 18.64 -4.65
CA TRP A 190 4.66 17.37 -4.00
C TRP A 190 6.03 17.38 -3.30
N ALA A 191 7.08 17.73 -4.03
CA ALA A 191 8.43 17.75 -3.48
C ALA A 191 8.56 18.77 -2.33
N ALA A 192 7.95 19.96 -2.44
CA ALA A 192 7.97 20.95 -1.40
C ALA A 192 7.19 20.53 -0.14
N ASP A 193 6.02 19.93 -0.32
CA ASP A 193 5.18 19.45 0.78
C ASP A 193 5.86 18.28 1.49
N PHE A 194 6.43 17.33 0.75
CA PHE A 194 7.15 16.19 1.32
C PHE A 194 8.37 16.64 2.12
N GLN A 195 9.20 17.56 1.57
CA GLN A 195 10.34 18.11 2.27
C GLN A 195 9.93 18.82 3.55
N SER A 196 8.88 19.64 3.48
CA SER A 196 8.36 20.35 4.66
C SER A 196 7.87 19.41 5.76
N GLN A 197 7.20 18.30 5.40
CA GLN A 197 6.74 17.31 6.38
C GLN A 197 7.91 16.51 6.94
N TYR A 198 8.90 16.17 6.11
CA TYR A 198 10.12 15.50 6.55
C TYR A 198 10.91 16.36 7.55
N ASP A 199 11.11 17.64 7.25
CA ASP A 199 11.82 18.57 8.13
C ASP A 199 11.07 18.71 9.48
N ALA A 200 9.73 18.86 9.45
CA ALA A 200 8.91 18.90 10.65
C ALA A 200 8.94 17.61 11.47
N PHE A 201 9.07 16.46 10.81
CA PHE A 201 9.26 15.18 11.49
C PHE A 201 10.63 15.11 12.17
N CYS A 202 11.70 15.48 11.49
CA CYS A 202 13.05 15.50 12.05
C CYS A 202 13.11 16.39 13.32
N GLU A 203 12.47 17.57 13.30
CA GLU A 203 12.40 18.46 14.47
C GLU A 203 11.65 17.85 15.68
N GLN A 204 10.83 16.81 15.48
CA GLN A 204 10.10 16.14 16.55
C GLN A 204 10.85 14.96 17.18
N VAL A 205 11.82 14.39 16.45
CA VAL A 205 12.54 13.19 16.89
C VAL A 205 13.97 13.48 17.37
N ASP A 206 14.49 14.70 17.14
CA ASP A 206 15.74 15.23 17.68
C ASP A 206 15.51 15.82 19.12
#